data_d5fac05db3373cbd3ca67bd6443805ea
#
_entry.id   d5fac05db3373cbd3ca67bd6443805ea
#
_cell.length_a   1.000
_cell.length_b   1.000
_cell.length_c   1.000
_cell.angle_alpha   90.00
_cell.angle_beta   90.00
_cell.angle_gamma   90.00
#
_symmetry.space_group_name_H-M   'P 1'
#
loop_
_entity.id
_entity.type
_entity.pdbx_description
1 polymer ?
#
loop_
_entity_poly.entity_id
_entity_poly.type
_entity_poly.pdbx_seq_one_letter_code
_entity_poly.pdbx_strand_id
1 'polypeptide(L)'
;MIILFFMEKIIIKEPSKELVHCIIGINQGWRHEKPGKRGITHLLEHSIFFGNKFYPEPDKEAEKYGVEIEGMTLPEKTLFYFTSLKKDFSKILNMFLSIIFHPESDDVKLEKEKKEKIITAIINEADYPPWDLAEEWAENLIFNWQFKTSLGTKKDIESITKEDLILWHKKYYWEGNSFILIYGDIKEKEIERLIKNANIPKKGEKPLPYYVNHNKKEIYIKKKDIRNVETVYGFEIKKYDICWEVLKTILYDYLEDKLGKYTYMIDLKLRWTNTQGGLFIYLGISSPKYIKEVDKNLWITLRNLEIDKKKLDLVKKIINIEIIKMKEEGEKGVLRFISFNPFLKYKDFKEMIEKVKKIDKEEALNLTKELLTKENMVKVSVGP
;
A
#
# COMPACT_ATOMS: atom_id res chain seq x y z
N MET A 1 0.28 35.29 -2.51
CA MET A 1 1.43 34.42 -2.18
C MET A 1 1.27 33.15 -3.02
N ILE A 2 2.07 32.96 -4.06
CA ILE A 2 2.03 31.74 -4.88
C ILE A 2 2.77 30.67 -4.06
N ILE A 3 2.05 29.70 -3.52
CA ILE A 3 2.68 28.52 -2.92
C ILE A 3 3.22 27.69 -4.07
N LEU A 4 4.53 27.68 -4.25
CA LEU A 4 5.21 26.77 -5.19
C LEU A 4 5.23 25.39 -4.55
N PHE A 5 4.49 24.45 -5.09
CA PHE A 5 4.57 23.05 -4.73
C PHE A 5 5.71 22.41 -5.53
N PHE A 6 6.63 21.76 -4.84
CA PHE A 6 7.72 20.99 -5.44
C PHE A 6 7.50 19.50 -5.22
N MET A 7 8.01 18.68 -6.13
CA MET A 7 8.07 17.24 -5.94
C MET A 7 8.89 16.92 -4.68
N GLU A 8 8.32 16.15 -3.77
CA GLU A 8 9.02 15.68 -2.58
C GLU A 8 10.14 14.71 -2.99
N LYS A 9 11.36 14.92 -2.47
CA LYS A 9 12.53 14.11 -2.79
C LYS A 9 13.03 13.40 -1.53
N ILE A 10 13.13 12.08 -1.61
CA ILE A 10 13.69 11.23 -0.57
C ILE A 10 14.87 10.49 -1.17
N ILE A 11 16.08 10.83 -0.70
CA ILE A 11 17.33 10.24 -1.22
C ILE A 11 18.02 9.51 -0.07
N ILE A 12 17.98 8.20 -0.13
CA ILE A 12 18.65 7.31 0.81
C ILE A 12 20.00 6.94 0.18
N LYS A 13 21.08 7.59 0.63
CA LYS A 13 22.43 7.38 0.09
C LYS A 13 23.05 6.10 0.61
N GLU A 14 23.52 5.27 -0.32
CA GLU A 14 24.30 4.07 -0.03
C GLU A 14 25.49 3.98 -0.99
N PRO A 15 26.64 4.60 -0.63
CA PRO A 15 27.79 4.78 -1.54
C PRO A 15 28.43 3.50 -2.08
N SER A 16 28.23 2.37 -1.41
CA SER A 16 28.81 1.08 -1.81
C SER A 16 28.01 0.33 -2.86
N LYS A 17 26.81 0.84 -3.26
CA LYS A 17 25.93 0.12 -4.17
C LYS A 17 26.14 0.52 -5.63
N GLU A 18 26.27 -0.47 -6.49
CA GLU A 18 26.26 -0.32 -7.96
C GLU A 18 24.83 -0.21 -8.51
N LEU A 19 23.86 -0.73 -7.77
CA LEU A 19 22.45 -0.65 -8.14
C LEU A 19 21.80 0.58 -7.49
N VAL A 20 20.93 1.21 -8.26
CA VAL A 20 20.11 2.34 -7.83
C VAL A 20 18.65 1.97 -8.02
N HIS A 21 17.88 2.08 -6.95
CA HIS A 21 16.44 1.84 -6.95
C HIS A 21 15.72 3.18 -6.97
N CYS A 22 14.72 3.31 -7.84
CA CYS A 22 13.93 4.52 -8.01
C CYS A 22 12.44 4.21 -7.89
N ILE A 23 11.72 4.99 -7.11
CA ILE A 23 10.26 4.98 -7.06
C ILE A 23 9.78 6.40 -7.31
N ILE A 24 8.89 6.57 -8.29
CA ILE A 24 8.12 7.79 -8.51
C ILE A 24 6.69 7.49 -8.05
N GLY A 25 6.21 8.23 -7.06
CA GLY A 25 4.87 8.08 -6.54
C GLY A 25 3.98 9.26 -6.88
N ILE A 26 2.76 8.96 -7.27
CA ILE A 26 1.68 9.93 -7.42
C ILE A 26 0.75 9.74 -6.23
N ASN A 27 0.44 10.79 -5.47
CA ASN A 27 -0.48 10.73 -4.33
C ASN A 27 -1.93 10.67 -4.81
N GLN A 28 -2.23 9.71 -5.67
CA GLN A 28 -3.54 9.39 -6.20
C GLN A 28 -3.62 7.87 -6.42
N GLY A 29 -4.66 7.23 -5.91
CA GLY A 29 -4.92 5.80 -6.01
C GLY A 29 -6.42 5.53 -6.20
N TRP A 30 -6.81 4.25 -6.22
CA TRP A 30 -8.18 3.84 -6.53
C TRP A 30 -9.24 4.35 -5.54
N ARG A 31 -8.89 4.71 -4.31
CA ARG A 31 -9.79 5.30 -3.32
C ARG A 31 -10.36 6.66 -3.73
N HIS A 32 -9.72 7.33 -4.64
CA HIS A 32 -10.14 8.65 -5.13
C HIS A 32 -11.11 8.57 -6.32
N GLU A 33 -11.41 7.37 -6.78
CA GLU A 33 -12.28 7.11 -7.92
C GLU A 33 -13.76 7.30 -7.56
N LYS A 34 -14.52 7.80 -8.52
CA LYS A 34 -15.97 7.95 -8.37
C LYS A 34 -16.72 6.73 -8.89
N PRO A 35 -17.94 6.46 -8.38
CA PRO A 35 -18.84 5.48 -8.98
C PRO A 35 -18.99 5.69 -10.48
N GLY A 36 -18.97 4.60 -11.25
CA GLY A 36 -19.07 4.64 -12.72
C GLY A 36 -17.74 4.81 -13.45
N LYS A 37 -16.63 5.08 -12.74
CA LYS A 37 -15.27 5.19 -13.31
C LYS A 37 -14.24 4.44 -12.47
N ARG A 38 -14.68 3.40 -11.75
CA ARG A 38 -13.79 2.58 -10.95
C ARG A 38 -12.82 1.81 -11.83
N GLY A 39 -11.58 1.69 -11.36
CA GLY A 39 -10.48 1.09 -12.11
C GLY A 39 -9.77 2.05 -13.06
N ILE A 40 -10.19 3.32 -13.15
CA ILE A 40 -9.55 4.31 -14.01
C ILE A 40 -8.08 4.54 -13.64
N THR A 41 -7.73 4.48 -12.35
CA THR A 41 -6.36 4.67 -11.88
C THR A 41 -5.46 3.53 -12.35
N HIS A 42 -5.92 2.30 -12.19
CA HIS A 42 -5.20 1.10 -12.60
C HIS A 42 -5.07 1.04 -14.14
N LEU A 43 -6.14 1.34 -14.85
CA LEU A 43 -6.10 1.41 -16.32
C LEU A 43 -5.17 2.52 -16.82
N LEU A 44 -5.10 3.68 -16.12
CA LEU A 44 -4.14 4.72 -16.43
C LEU A 44 -2.72 4.28 -16.15
N GLU A 45 -2.46 3.59 -15.04
CA GLU A 45 -1.15 3.04 -14.71
C GLU A 45 -0.64 2.15 -15.84
N HIS A 46 -1.45 1.19 -16.33
CA HIS A 46 -1.12 0.38 -17.50
C HIS A 46 -0.89 1.23 -18.76
N SER A 47 -1.71 2.27 -18.97
CA SER A 47 -1.64 3.11 -20.17
C SER A 47 -0.35 3.93 -20.25
N ILE A 48 0.27 4.25 -19.13
CA ILE A 48 1.57 4.96 -19.08
C ILE A 48 2.66 4.15 -19.76
N PHE A 49 2.63 2.81 -19.66
CA PHE A 49 3.58 1.92 -20.31
C PHE A 49 3.34 1.76 -21.83
N PHE A 50 2.27 2.39 -22.37
CA PHE A 50 2.15 2.51 -23.84
C PHE A 50 3.20 3.46 -24.42
N GLY A 51 3.79 4.30 -23.55
CA GLY A 51 4.85 5.21 -23.89
C GLY A 51 4.38 6.55 -24.46
N ASN A 52 5.25 7.19 -25.22
CA ASN A 52 4.99 8.45 -25.90
C ASN A 52 5.85 8.56 -27.18
N LYS A 53 5.74 9.67 -27.90
CA LYS A 53 6.48 9.88 -29.18
C LYS A 53 8.01 9.77 -29.05
N PHE A 54 8.57 10.02 -27.86
CA PHE A 54 10.02 9.91 -27.63
C PHE A 54 10.41 8.49 -27.23
N TYR A 55 9.50 7.78 -26.56
CA TYR A 55 9.69 6.41 -26.07
C TYR A 55 8.43 5.59 -26.37
N PRO A 56 8.21 5.19 -27.65
CA PRO A 56 6.99 4.50 -28.09
C PRO A 56 6.89 3.05 -27.57
N GLU A 57 7.99 2.46 -27.15
CA GLU A 57 8.10 1.11 -26.57
C GLU A 57 9.03 1.18 -25.34
N PRO A 58 8.58 1.75 -24.20
CA PRO A 58 9.45 2.00 -23.07
C PRO A 58 10.03 0.72 -22.43
N ASP A 59 9.28 -0.39 -22.44
CA ASP A 59 9.77 -1.68 -21.95
C ASP A 59 10.99 -2.14 -22.78
N LYS A 60 10.92 -2.10 -24.11
CA LYS A 60 12.04 -2.45 -24.98
C LYS A 60 13.23 -1.49 -24.83
N GLU A 61 12.94 -0.21 -24.54
CA GLU A 61 14.01 0.75 -24.29
C GLU A 61 14.73 0.44 -22.96
N ALA A 62 14.00 0.09 -21.91
CA ALA A 62 14.54 -0.32 -20.62
C ALA A 62 15.32 -1.64 -20.70
N GLU A 63 14.82 -2.62 -21.45
CA GLU A 63 15.47 -3.92 -21.69
C GLU A 63 16.90 -3.78 -22.27
N LYS A 64 17.19 -2.75 -23.07
CA LYS A 64 18.54 -2.48 -23.58
C LYS A 64 19.57 -2.26 -22.46
N TYR A 65 19.11 -1.92 -21.28
CA TYR A 65 19.94 -1.68 -20.09
C TYR A 65 19.76 -2.79 -19.03
N GLY A 66 19.01 -3.86 -19.36
CA GLY A 66 18.68 -4.93 -18.42
C GLY A 66 17.77 -4.46 -17.29
N VAL A 67 16.89 -3.48 -17.55
CA VAL A 67 15.98 -2.87 -16.59
C VAL A 67 14.55 -3.28 -16.92
N GLU A 68 13.82 -3.71 -15.90
CA GLU A 68 12.37 -3.83 -15.90
C GLU A 68 11.77 -2.57 -15.27
N ILE A 69 10.72 -2.05 -15.89
CA ILE A 69 9.95 -0.92 -15.36
C ILE A 69 8.58 -1.40 -14.95
N GLU A 70 8.13 -1.03 -13.75
CA GLU A 70 6.92 -1.57 -13.16
C GLU A 70 6.01 -0.47 -12.60
N GLY A 71 4.73 -0.79 -12.46
CA GLY A 71 3.72 0.05 -11.83
C GLY A 71 2.95 -0.71 -10.75
N MET A 72 2.36 0.03 -9.81
CA MET A 72 1.51 -0.52 -8.76
C MET A 72 0.46 0.50 -8.34
N THR A 73 -0.80 0.13 -8.46
CA THR A 73 -1.92 0.96 -7.99
C THR A 73 -2.34 0.56 -6.58
N LEU A 74 -2.13 1.47 -5.63
CA LEU A 74 -2.49 1.35 -4.22
C LEU A 74 -3.76 2.16 -3.91
N PRO A 75 -4.36 2.00 -2.71
CA PRO A 75 -5.55 2.78 -2.34
C PRO A 75 -5.42 4.29 -2.55
N GLU A 76 -4.32 4.90 -2.14
CA GLU A 76 -4.13 6.35 -2.19
C GLU A 76 -2.89 6.80 -2.97
N LYS A 77 -2.16 5.87 -3.57
CA LYS A 77 -0.94 6.14 -4.35
C LYS A 77 -0.89 5.27 -5.59
N THR A 78 -0.26 5.79 -6.63
CA THR A 78 0.23 4.99 -7.75
C THR A 78 1.75 5.10 -7.75
N LEU A 79 2.42 3.97 -7.70
CA LEU A 79 3.87 3.89 -7.69
C LEU A 79 4.37 3.38 -9.03
N PHE A 80 5.44 3.99 -9.52
CA PHE A 80 6.20 3.55 -10.68
C PHE A 80 7.63 3.33 -10.22
N TYR A 81 8.25 2.20 -10.57
CA TYR A 81 9.56 1.89 -10.02
C TYR A 81 10.42 1.10 -11.00
N PHE A 82 11.73 1.21 -10.79
CA PHE A 82 12.75 0.45 -11.51
C PHE A 82 14.03 0.34 -10.70
N THR A 83 14.84 -0.65 -11.09
CA THR A 83 16.21 -0.81 -10.58
C THR A 83 17.18 -0.82 -11.75
N SER A 84 18.23 -0.01 -11.67
CA SER A 84 19.25 0.04 -12.73
C SER A 84 20.67 0.09 -12.17
N LEU A 85 21.64 -0.17 -13.03
CA LEU A 85 23.04 0.17 -12.73
C LEU A 85 23.18 1.69 -12.62
N LYS A 86 24.05 2.14 -11.69
CA LYS A 86 24.32 3.56 -11.45
C LYS A 86 24.69 4.32 -12.74
N LYS A 87 25.48 3.72 -13.63
CA LYS A 87 25.92 4.32 -14.92
C LYS A 87 24.77 4.61 -15.88
N ASP A 88 23.69 3.84 -15.82
CA ASP A 88 22.55 3.91 -16.74
C ASP A 88 21.34 4.63 -16.13
N PHE A 89 21.38 4.88 -14.80
CA PHE A 89 20.29 5.45 -14.01
C PHE A 89 19.68 6.72 -14.62
N SER A 90 20.53 7.68 -15.02
CA SER A 90 20.04 8.96 -15.56
C SER A 90 19.29 8.81 -16.86
N LYS A 91 19.64 7.82 -17.71
CA LYS A 91 18.94 7.54 -18.97
C LYS A 91 17.56 6.97 -18.69
N ILE A 92 17.49 5.96 -17.79
CA ILE A 92 16.23 5.32 -17.43
C ILE A 92 15.32 6.31 -16.69
N LEU A 93 15.84 7.07 -15.74
CA LEU A 93 15.03 8.09 -15.02
C LEU A 93 14.48 9.15 -15.99
N ASN A 94 15.25 9.60 -16.97
CA ASN A 94 14.78 10.57 -17.97
C ASN A 94 13.62 10.01 -18.81
N MET A 95 13.74 8.78 -19.29
CA MET A 95 12.66 8.07 -19.98
C MET A 95 11.43 7.93 -19.08
N PHE A 96 11.64 7.49 -17.86
CA PHE A 96 10.59 7.18 -16.90
C PHE A 96 9.80 8.43 -16.51
N LEU A 97 10.47 9.55 -16.22
CA LEU A 97 9.83 10.85 -16.04
C LEU A 97 9.04 11.28 -17.27
N SER A 98 9.58 11.05 -18.47
CA SER A 98 8.90 11.40 -19.73
C SER A 98 7.59 10.63 -19.91
N ILE A 99 7.58 9.32 -19.71
CA ILE A 99 6.36 8.51 -19.92
C ILE A 99 5.33 8.73 -18.81
N ILE A 100 5.75 8.92 -17.56
CA ILE A 100 4.84 9.13 -16.44
C ILE A 100 4.13 10.49 -16.54
N PHE A 101 4.84 11.56 -16.89
CA PHE A 101 4.27 12.90 -16.87
C PHE A 101 3.80 13.42 -18.24
N HIS A 102 4.17 12.72 -19.32
CA HIS A 102 3.79 13.06 -20.70
C HIS A 102 3.45 11.80 -21.52
N PRO A 103 2.53 10.95 -21.03
CA PRO A 103 2.12 9.76 -21.79
C PRO A 103 1.34 10.14 -23.03
N GLU A 104 1.40 9.29 -24.04
CA GLU A 104 0.46 9.34 -25.17
C GLU A 104 -0.60 8.26 -25.02
N SER A 105 -1.83 8.61 -25.35
CA SER A 105 -2.95 7.67 -25.31
C SER A 105 -3.20 7.08 -26.69
N ASP A 106 -3.35 5.76 -26.77
CA ASP A 106 -3.63 4.99 -27.98
C ASP A 106 -4.92 4.18 -27.78
N ASP A 107 -5.93 4.46 -28.58
CA ASP A 107 -7.26 3.83 -28.45
C ASP A 107 -7.21 2.33 -28.71
N VAL A 108 -6.37 1.88 -29.66
CA VAL A 108 -6.26 0.46 -30.01
C VAL A 108 -5.58 -0.31 -28.88
N LYS A 109 -4.47 0.22 -28.36
CA LYS A 109 -3.79 -0.36 -27.20
C LYS A 109 -4.70 -0.37 -25.96
N LEU A 110 -5.44 0.73 -25.73
CA LEU A 110 -6.36 0.85 -24.62
C LEU A 110 -7.47 -0.21 -24.65
N GLU A 111 -8.14 -0.39 -25.80
CA GLU A 111 -9.22 -1.38 -25.91
C GLU A 111 -8.70 -2.82 -25.78
N LYS A 112 -7.50 -3.08 -26.28
CA LYS A 112 -6.82 -4.37 -26.10
C LYS A 112 -6.52 -4.62 -24.61
N GLU A 113 -5.94 -3.65 -23.91
CA GLU A 113 -5.60 -3.75 -22.50
C GLU A 113 -6.84 -4.00 -21.63
N LYS A 114 -7.94 -3.27 -21.88
CA LYS A 114 -9.22 -3.48 -21.17
C LYS A 114 -9.70 -4.92 -21.30
N LYS A 115 -9.72 -5.46 -22.54
CA LYS A 115 -10.28 -6.79 -22.83
C LYS A 115 -9.38 -7.92 -22.35
N GLU A 116 -8.10 -7.86 -22.70
CA GLU A 116 -7.19 -8.99 -22.52
C GLU A 116 -6.65 -9.11 -21.10
N LYS A 117 -6.48 -7.99 -20.40
CA LYS A 117 -5.89 -7.98 -19.07
C LYS A 117 -6.88 -7.62 -17.97
N ILE A 118 -7.40 -6.39 -17.97
CA ILE A 118 -8.20 -5.89 -16.84
C ILE A 118 -9.51 -6.65 -16.68
N ILE A 119 -10.30 -6.81 -17.75
CA ILE A 119 -11.59 -7.52 -17.66
C ILE A 119 -11.38 -9.00 -17.35
N THR A 120 -10.32 -9.60 -17.91
CA THR A 120 -9.97 -10.99 -17.59
C THR A 120 -9.58 -11.15 -16.12
N ALA A 121 -8.80 -10.23 -15.57
CA ALA A 121 -8.47 -10.21 -14.14
C ALA A 121 -9.73 -10.08 -13.27
N ILE A 122 -10.64 -9.15 -13.59
CA ILE A 122 -11.93 -9.00 -12.88
C ILE A 122 -12.75 -10.30 -12.88
N ILE A 123 -12.80 -11.02 -14.00
CA ILE A 123 -13.53 -12.28 -14.11
C ILE A 123 -12.89 -13.35 -13.24
N ASN A 124 -11.56 -13.44 -13.26
CA ASN A 124 -10.82 -14.44 -12.49
C ASN A 124 -10.88 -14.17 -10.98
N GLU A 125 -10.94 -12.90 -10.57
CA GLU A 125 -11.07 -12.51 -9.17
C GLU A 125 -12.52 -12.58 -8.64
N ALA A 126 -13.52 -12.90 -9.48
CA ALA A 126 -14.91 -12.99 -9.06
C ALA A 126 -15.19 -14.08 -8.01
N ASP A 127 -14.27 -15.05 -7.86
CA ASP A 127 -14.35 -16.12 -6.86
C ASP A 127 -13.36 -15.90 -5.72
N TYR A 128 -13.56 -14.79 -4.99
CA TYR A 128 -12.73 -14.44 -3.84
C TYR A 128 -12.66 -15.56 -2.81
N PRO A 129 -11.45 -15.96 -2.39
CA PRO A 129 -11.28 -16.80 -1.21
C PRO A 129 -11.97 -16.17 0.02
N PRO A 130 -12.50 -16.98 0.94
CA PRO A 130 -13.23 -16.45 2.11
C PRO A 130 -12.44 -15.45 2.95
N TRP A 131 -11.10 -15.63 3.10
CA TRP A 131 -10.25 -14.72 3.87
C TRP A 131 -10.07 -13.35 3.16
N ASP A 132 -9.92 -13.33 1.83
CA ASP A 132 -9.79 -12.08 1.09
C ASP A 132 -11.08 -11.27 1.17
N LEU A 133 -12.23 -11.96 1.11
CA LEU A 133 -13.53 -11.33 1.26
C LEU A 133 -13.73 -10.73 2.67
N ALA A 134 -13.27 -11.45 3.72
CA ALA A 134 -13.33 -10.95 5.08
C ALA A 134 -12.39 -9.75 5.30
N GLU A 135 -11.16 -9.81 4.76
CA GLU A 135 -10.18 -8.74 4.79
C GLU A 135 -10.73 -7.48 4.14
N GLU A 136 -11.19 -7.60 2.91
CA GLU A 136 -11.69 -6.49 2.13
C GLU A 136 -12.87 -5.77 2.81
N TRP A 137 -13.85 -6.51 3.32
CA TRP A 137 -14.95 -5.90 4.05
C TRP A 137 -14.50 -5.24 5.34
N ALA A 138 -13.54 -5.81 6.08
CA ALA A 138 -13.01 -5.19 7.27
C ALA A 138 -12.26 -3.88 6.95
N GLU A 139 -11.46 -3.86 5.87
CA GLU A 139 -10.83 -2.64 5.38
C GLU A 139 -11.87 -1.59 4.95
N ASN A 140 -12.91 -2.00 4.22
CA ASN A 140 -14.00 -1.10 3.82
C ASN A 140 -14.69 -0.44 5.02
N LEU A 141 -14.90 -1.19 6.10
CA LEU A 141 -15.51 -0.67 7.34
C LEU A 141 -14.58 0.30 8.09
N ILE A 142 -13.28 -0.03 8.20
CA ILE A 142 -12.31 0.81 8.91
C ILE A 142 -12.02 2.10 8.14
N PHE A 143 -11.81 1.98 6.83
CA PHE A 143 -11.39 3.11 6.02
C PHE A 143 -12.56 3.85 5.34
N ASN A 144 -13.78 3.41 5.57
CA ASN A 144 -14.97 3.94 4.90
C ASN A 144 -14.84 3.92 3.36
N TRP A 145 -14.31 2.82 2.81
CA TRP A 145 -14.19 2.64 1.38
C TRP A 145 -15.49 2.11 0.77
N GLN A 146 -15.77 2.51 -0.45
CA GLN A 146 -16.91 2.02 -1.22
C GLN A 146 -16.56 0.79 -2.06
N PHE A 147 -15.30 0.65 -2.44
CA PHE A 147 -14.88 -0.25 -3.49
C PHE A 147 -14.17 -1.47 -2.92
N LYS A 148 -14.41 -2.58 -3.60
CA LYS A 148 -13.86 -3.88 -3.24
C LYS A 148 -12.51 -4.15 -3.89
N THR A 149 -12.14 -3.45 -4.98
CA THR A 149 -10.93 -3.77 -5.74
C THR A 149 -10.46 -2.57 -6.54
N SER A 150 -9.13 -2.49 -6.75
CA SER A 150 -8.50 -1.51 -7.65
C SER A 150 -8.89 -1.71 -9.12
N LEU A 151 -9.42 -2.88 -9.47
CA LEU A 151 -9.79 -3.22 -10.84
C LEU A 151 -11.10 -2.57 -11.29
N GLY A 152 -11.97 -2.16 -10.36
CA GLY A 152 -13.31 -1.69 -10.68
C GLY A 152 -14.25 -2.83 -11.07
N THR A 153 -15.34 -2.52 -11.76
CA THR A 153 -16.26 -3.52 -12.35
C THR A 153 -16.09 -3.56 -13.86
N LYS A 154 -16.48 -4.67 -14.49
CA LYS A 154 -16.50 -4.79 -15.96
C LYS A 154 -17.20 -3.58 -16.61
N LYS A 155 -18.40 -3.20 -16.08
CA LYS A 155 -19.16 -2.05 -16.59
C LYS A 155 -18.40 -0.72 -16.44
N ASP A 156 -17.73 -0.51 -15.30
CA ASP A 156 -16.93 0.69 -15.10
C ASP A 156 -15.79 0.75 -16.15
N ILE A 157 -15.01 -0.32 -16.30
CA ILE A 157 -13.89 -0.40 -17.25
C ILE A 157 -14.33 -0.20 -18.69
N GLU A 158 -15.42 -0.83 -19.11
CA GLU A 158 -15.97 -0.65 -20.48
C GLU A 158 -16.40 0.79 -20.75
N SER A 159 -16.79 1.55 -19.70
CA SER A 159 -17.24 2.94 -19.82
C SER A 159 -16.11 3.97 -19.84
N ILE A 160 -14.88 3.58 -19.44
CA ILE A 160 -13.74 4.51 -19.40
C ILE A 160 -13.24 4.75 -20.81
N THR A 161 -13.13 6.02 -21.21
CA THR A 161 -12.62 6.42 -22.50
C THR A 161 -11.19 6.95 -22.40
N LYS A 162 -10.55 7.14 -23.54
CA LYS A 162 -9.25 7.79 -23.64
C LYS A 162 -9.28 9.21 -23.04
N GLU A 163 -10.35 9.97 -23.30
CA GLU A 163 -10.54 11.32 -22.77
C GLU A 163 -10.63 11.30 -21.25
N ASP A 164 -11.29 10.31 -20.66
CA ASP A 164 -11.32 10.12 -19.20
C ASP A 164 -9.91 9.96 -18.64
N LEU A 165 -9.07 9.12 -19.27
CA LEU A 165 -7.68 8.89 -18.84
C LEU A 165 -6.84 10.17 -18.97
N ILE A 166 -6.96 10.91 -20.08
CA ILE A 166 -6.25 12.17 -20.29
C ILE A 166 -6.65 13.20 -19.22
N LEU A 167 -7.95 13.33 -18.93
CA LEU A 167 -8.44 14.26 -17.90
C LEU A 167 -7.97 13.83 -16.50
N TRP A 168 -7.99 12.53 -16.19
CA TRP A 168 -7.54 11.99 -14.92
C TRP A 168 -6.03 12.21 -14.72
N HIS A 169 -5.23 11.92 -15.73
CA HIS A 169 -3.80 12.19 -15.75
C HIS A 169 -3.51 13.69 -15.54
N LYS A 170 -4.08 14.57 -16.37
CA LYS A 170 -3.89 16.03 -16.28
C LYS A 170 -4.26 16.60 -14.92
N LYS A 171 -5.22 15.98 -14.25
CA LYS A 171 -5.72 16.40 -12.95
C LYS A 171 -4.75 16.06 -11.83
N TYR A 172 -4.16 14.87 -11.83
CA TYR A 172 -3.44 14.34 -10.69
C TYR A 172 -1.94 14.12 -10.87
N TYR A 173 -1.44 14.07 -12.12
CA TYR A 173 -0.02 13.83 -12.41
C TYR A 173 0.72 15.16 -12.59
N TRP A 174 1.06 15.79 -11.47
CA TRP A 174 1.76 17.07 -11.43
C TRP A 174 2.73 17.13 -10.24
N GLU A 175 3.69 18.04 -10.30
CA GLU A 175 4.84 18.13 -9.40
C GLU A 175 4.42 18.13 -7.91
N GLY A 176 3.45 18.94 -7.52
CA GLY A 176 3.02 19.08 -6.12
C GLY A 176 2.12 17.94 -5.60
N ASN A 177 1.82 16.94 -6.43
CA ASN A 177 1.11 15.73 -6.06
C ASN A 177 1.97 14.46 -6.22
N SER A 178 3.27 14.65 -6.43
CA SER A 178 4.22 13.56 -6.72
C SER A 178 5.39 13.58 -5.77
N PHE A 179 6.01 12.42 -5.57
CA PHE A 179 7.28 12.29 -4.87
C PHE A 179 8.22 11.37 -5.63
N ILE A 180 9.52 11.51 -5.38
CA ILE A 180 10.54 10.58 -5.85
C ILE A 180 11.36 10.05 -4.68
N LEU A 181 11.51 8.73 -4.60
CA LEU A 181 12.38 8.06 -3.65
C LEU A 181 13.50 7.36 -4.42
N ILE A 182 14.73 7.62 -4.03
CA ILE A 182 15.91 7.00 -4.61
C ILE A 182 16.77 6.38 -3.51
N TYR A 183 17.14 5.12 -3.72
CA TYR A 183 18.04 4.39 -2.86
C TYR A 183 19.26 3.93 -3.64
N GLY A 184 20.43 4.45 -3.30
CA GLY A 184 21.69 4.13 -3.97
C GLY A 184 22.71 5.28 -3.94
N ASP A 185 23.76 5.16 -4.75
CA ASP A 185 24.83 6.15 -4.82
C ASP A 185 24.64 7.11 -6.00
N ILE A 186 23.74 8.07 -5.86
CA ILE A 186 23.49 9.12 -6.87
C ILE A 186 23.63 10.50 -6.25
N LYS A 187 24.10 11.45 -7.06
CA LYS A 187 24.23 12.86 -6.67
C LYS A 187 22.89 13.57 -6.76
N GLU A 188 22.47 14.21 -5.69
CA GLU A 188 21.20 14.95 -5.61
C GLU A 188 21.05 15.99 -6.74
N LYS A 189 22.12 16.73 -7.05
CA LYS A 189 22.15 17.72 -8.15
C LYS A 189 21.81 17.10 -9.52
N GLU A 190 22.16 15.85 -9.73
CA GLU A 190 21.84 15.13 -10.97
C GLU A 190 20.34 14.85 -11.06
N ILE A 191 19.74 14.39 -9.96
CA ILE A 191 18.31 14.16 -9.84
C ILE A 191 17.54 15.46 -10.06
N GLU A 192 17.94 16.54 -9.42
CA GLU A 192 17.33 17.87 -9.58
C GLU A 192 17.37 18.36 -11.02
N ARG A 193 18.49 18.15 -11.70
CA ARG A 193 18.62 18.47 -13.13
C ARG A 193 17.65 17.67 -13.99
N LEU A 194 17.52 16.37 -13.75
CA LEU A 194 16.64 15.49 -14.51
C LEU A 194 15.17 15.87 -14.28
N ILE A 195 14.75 16.09 -13.03
CA ILE A 195 13.39 16.52 -12.69
C ILE A 195 13.08 17.87 -13.36
N LYS A 196 14.02 18.83 -13.30
CA LYS A 196 13.84 20.14 -13.97
C LYS A 196 13.67 20.01 -15.48
N ASN A 197 14.47 19.15 -16.12
CA ASN A 197 14.43 18.95 -17.57
C ASN A 197 13.21 18.19 -18.04
N ALA A 198 12.57 17.41 -17.16
CA ALA A 198 11.38 16.64 -17.48
C ALA A 198 10.12 17.51 -17.71
N ASN A 199 10.18 18.82 -17.43
CA ASN A 199 9.05 19.75 -17.60
C ASN A 199 7.75 19.26 -16.98
N ILE A 200 7.84 18.68 -15.79
CA ILE A 200 6.69 18.13 -15.06
C ILE A 200 5.61 19.21 -14.91
N PRO A 201 4.32 18.89 -15.14
CA PRO A 201 3.22 19.83 -14.96
C PRO A 201 3.26 20.48 -13.57
N LYS A 202 3.12 21.82 -13.50
CA LYS A 202 3.23 22.58 -12.24
C LYS A 202 1.89 22.77 -11.52
N LYS A 203 0.78 22.44 -12.19
CA LYS A 203 -0.58 22.67 -11.68
C LYS A 203 -1.43 21.44 -11.89
N GLY A 204 -2.25 21.14 -10.91
CA GLY A 204 -3.23 20.08 -10.91
C GLY A 204 -4.07 20.16 -9.64
N GLU A 205 -4.80 19.12 -9.34
CA GLU A 205 -5.59 19.00 -8.11
C GLU A 205 -4.97 17.98 -7.16
N LYS A 206 -5.19 18.15 -5.87
CA LYS A 206 -4.96 17.08 -4.89
C LYS A 206 -6.23 16.24 -4.83
N PRO A 207 -6.11 14.89 -4.89
CA PRO A 207 -7.27 14.04 -4.83
C PRO A 207 -7.88 14.09 -3.43
N LEU A 208 -9.20 14.00 -3.38
CA LEU A 208 -9.95 13.85 -2.14
C LEU A 208 -10.48 12.41 -2.08
N PRO A 209 -10.30 11.72 -0.95
CA PRO A 209 -10.85 10.40 -0.76
C PRO A 209 -12.37 10.39 -0.90
N TYR A 210 -12.91 9.37 -1.53
CA TYR A 210 -14.34 9.14 -1.55
C TYR A 210 -14.73 8.28 -0.36
N TYR A 211 -15.51 8.85 0.56
CA TYR A 211 -15.95 8.16 1.77
C TYR A 211 -17.38 7.63 1.64
N VAL A 212 -17.59 6.45 2.18
CA VAL A 212 -18.91 5.87 2.41
C VAL A 212 -19.09 5.60 3.88
N ASN A 213 -20.16 6.13 4.46
CA ASN A 213 -20.45 5.85 5.86
C ASN A 213 -21.09 4.46 6.01
N HIS A 214 -20.41 3.58 6.70
CA HIS A 214 -20.89 2.24 7.02
C HIS A 214 -21.52 2.24 8.42
N ASN A 215 -22.83 1.97 8.49
CA ASN A 215 -23.56 1.94 9.76
C ASN A 215 -23.38 0.62 10.55
N LYS A 216 -22.73 -0.39 9.95
CA LYS A 216 -22.52 -1.70 10.56
C LYS A 216 -21.07 -1.86 11.00
N LYS A 217 -20.87 -2.33 12.23
CA LYS A 217 -19.55 -2.71 12.77
C LYS A 217 -19.29 -4.22 12.72
N GLU A 218 -20.34 -5.03 12.59
CA GLU A 218 -20.22 -6.48 12.48
C GLU A 218 -21.00 -6.99 11.25
N ILE A 219 -20.33 -7.82 10.45
CA ILE A 219 -20.88 -8.43 9.24
C ILE A 219 -20.58 -9.93 9.26
N TYR A 220 -21.60 -10.75 8.99
CA TYR A 220 -21.43 -12.17 8.71
C TYR A 220 -21.87 -12.46 7.29
N ILE A 221 -20.96 -13.00 6.47
CA ILE A 221 -21.20 -13.35 5.08
C ILE A 221 -21.30 -14.87 4.98
N LYS A 222 -22.45 -15.37 4.55
CA LYS A 222 -22.64 -16.79 4.30
C LYS A 222 -22.03 -17.17 2.95
N LYS A 223 -21.14 -18.16 2.96
CA LYS A 223 -20.59 -18.76 1.74
C LYS A 223 -20.83 -20.28 1.81
N LYS A 224 -21.45 -20.84 0.78
CA LYS A 224 -21.68 -22.28 0.68
C LYS A 224 -20.35 -23.02 0.48
N ASP A 225 -20.31 -24.29 0.84
CA ASP A 225 -19.20 -25.21 0.58
C ASP A 225 -17.89 -24.92 1.35
N ILE A 226 -17.96 -24.13 2.43
CA ILE A 226 -16.87 -23.96 3.38
C ILE A 226 -17.23 -24.58 4.75
N ARG A 227 -16.21 -25.07 5.47
CA ARG A 227 -16.38 -25.74 6.78
C ARG A 227 -15.88 -24.93 7.96
N ASN A 228 -14.97 -24.02 7.71
CA ASN A 228 -14.33 -23.13 8.65
C ASN A 228 -14.93 -21.71 8.55
N VAL A 229 -14.47 -20.84 9.41
CA VAL A 229 -14.88 -19.43 9.40
C VAL A 229 -13.65 -18.55 9.35
N GLU A 230 -13.61 -17.68 8.35
CA GLU A 230 -12.60 -16.63 8.26
C GLU A 230 -13.13 -15.38 8.96
N THR A 231 -12.43 -14.92 9.98
CA THR A 231 -12.84 -13.74 10.72
C THR A 231 -11.71 -12.72 10.76
N VAL A 232 -12.05 -11.47 10.48
CA VAL A 232 -11.15 -10.33 10.59
C VAL A 232 -11.71 -9.34 11.61
N TYR A 233 -10.90 -8.99 12.59
CA TYR A 233 -11.16 -7.90 13.53
C TYR A 233 -10.28 -6.72 13.11
N GLY A 234 -10.90 -5.59 12.76
CA GLY A 234 -10.20 -4.36 12.40
C GLY A 234 -10.32 -3.31 13.49
N PHE A 235 -9.23 -2.59 13.74
CA PHE A 235 -9.17 -1.46 14.68
C PHE A 235 -8.60 -0.24 13.96
N GLU A 236 -9.29 0.89 14.02
CA GLU A 236 -8.82 2.14 13.43
C GLU A 236 -7.61 2.68 14.22
N ILE A 237 -6.58 3.10 13.50
CA ILE A 237 -5.40 3.80 14.03
C ILE A 237 -5.39 5.23 13.51
N LYS A 238 -5.55 6.21 14.39
CA LYS A 238 -5.63 7.63 14.00
C LYS A 238 -4.28 8.28 13.70
N LYS A 239 -3.19 7.71 14.22
CA LYS A 239 -1.86 8.29 14.11
C LYS A 239 -0.81 7.21 13.87
N TYR A 240 -0.02 7.41 12.82
CA TYR A 240 1.11 6.53 12.55
C TYR A 240 2.19 6.63 13.63
N ASP A 241 2.59 5.47 14.12
CA ASP A 241 3.83 5.27 14.89
C ASP A 241 4.42 3.90 14.58
N ILE A 242 5.73 3.81 14.43
CA ILE A 242 6.44 2.54 14.19
C ILE A 242 6.30 1.56 15.37
N CYS A 243 5.89 2.04 16.53
CA CYS A 243 5.55 1.23 17.68
C CYS A 243 4.46 0.20 17.35
N TRP A 244 3.59 0.47 16.37
CA TRP A 244 2.58 -0.48 15.90
C TRP A 244 3.18 -1.75 15.28
N GLU A 245 4.34 -1.66 14.62
CA GLU A 245 5.04 -2.85 14.12
C GLU A 245 5.56 -3.72 15.28
N VAL A 246 6.04 -3.08 16.34
CA VAL A 246 6.45 -3.79 17.58
C VAL A 246 5.24 -4.42 18.25
N LEU A 247 4.15 -3.67 18.41
CA LEU A 247 2.92 -4.15 19.03
C LEU A 247 2.26 -5.29 18.25
N LYS A 248 2.21 -5.20 16.93
CA LYS A 248 1.72 -6.26 16.05
C LYS A 248 2.44 -7.59 16.33
N THR A 249 3.76 -7.57 16.44
CA THR A 249 4.56 -8.76 16.70
C THR A 249 4.32 -9.32 18.11
N ILE A 250 4.20 -8.44 19.11
CA ILE A 250 3.88 -8.85 20.48
C ILE A 250 2.48 -9.48 20.55
N LEU A 251 1.49 -8.83 19.93
CA LEU A 251 0.10 -9.32 19.90
C LEU A 251 -0.02 -10.69 19.21
N TYR A 252 0.71 -10.89 18.11
CA TYR A 252 0.72 -12.18 17.41
C TYR A 252 1.04 -13.32 18.36
N ASP A 253 2.12 -13.23 19.10
CA ASP A 253 2.57 -14.29 20.02
C ASP A 253 1.53 -14.57 21.12
N TYR A 254 0.91 -13.51 21.69
CA TYR A 254 -0.14 -13.68 22.72
C TYR A 254 -1.41 -14.32 22.15
N LEU A 255 -1.78 -13.95 20.93
CA LEU A 255 -2.97 -14.52 20.28
C LEU A 255 -2.72 -15.97 19.88
N GLU A 256 -1.55 -16.31 19.40
CA GLU A 256 -1.18 -17.68 19.06
C GLU A 256 -1.26 -18.60 20.31
N ASP A 257 -0.71 -18.16 21.45
CA ASP A 257 -0.79 -18.91 22.71
C ASP A 257 -2.25 -19.15 23.16
N LYS A 258 -3.12 -18.16 23.05
CA LYS A 258 -4.49 -18.23 23.56
C LYS A 258 -5.51 -18.80 22.58
N LEU A 259 -5.31 -18.59 21.27
CA LEU A 259 -6.29 -18.92 20.24
C LEU A 259 -5.85 -20.10 19.34
N GLY A 260 -4.57 -20.47 19.32
CA GLY A 260 -4.03 -21.48 18.40
C GLY A 260 -4.78 -22.82 18.41
N LYS A 261 -5.35 -23.22 19.56
CA LYS A 261 -6.17 -24.45 19.66
C LYS A 261 -7.52 -24.39 18.96
N TYR A 262 -8.02 -23.20 18.62
CA TYR A 262 -9.32 -22.97 17.97
C TYR A 262 -9.17 -22.52 16.51
N THR A 263 -7.97 -22.09 16.16
CA THR A 263 -7.67 -21.50 14.85
C THR A 263 -6.63 -22.35 14.12
N TYR A 264 -6.69 -22.39 12.81
CA TYR A 264 -5.66 -23.00 11.97
C TYR A 264 -4.76 -21.94 11.33
N MET A 265 -5.15 -20.66 11.43
CA MET A 265 -4.37 -19.52 10.95
C MET A 265 -4.61 -18.32 11.87
N ILE A 266 -3.53 -17.62 12.19
CA ILE A 266 -3.52 -16.30 12.82
C ILE A 266 -2.57 -15.43 12.03
N ASP A 267 -2.99 -14.24 11.63
CA ASP A 267 -2.14 -13.24 11.01
C ASP A 267 -2.54 -11.85 11.47
N LEU A 268 -1.60 -10.93 11.52
CA LEU A 268 -1.84 -9.53 11.87
C LEU A 268 -1.23 -8.61 10.81
N LYS A 269 -2.04 -7.73 10.27
CA LYS A 269 -1.60 -6.77 9.26
C LYS A 269 -1.84 -5.33 9.72
N LEU A 270 -0.90 -4.47 9.39
CA LEU A 270 -1.07 -3.02 9.45
C LEU A 270 -1.32 -2.49 8.05
N ARG A 271 -2.34 -1.66 7.92
CA ARG A 271 -2.66 -0.96 6.69
C ARG A 271 -2.69 0.53 6.95
N TRP A 272 -2.18 1.30 6.02
CA TRP A 272 -2.08 2.74 6.15
C TRP A 272 -2.66 3.44 4.92
N THR A 273 -3.41 4.49 5.18
CA THR A 273 -3.81 5.50 4.19
C THR A 273 -3.04 6.79 4.45
N ASN A 274 -3.27 7.84 3.67
CA ASN A 274 -2.62 9.13 3.91
C ASN A 274 -3.15 9.86 5.16
N THR A 275 -4.24 9.37 5.77
CA THR A 275 -4.93 10.05 6.88
C THR A 275 -5.11 9.20 8.12
N GLN A 276 -5.12 7.88 7.98
CA GLN A 276 -5.41 6.94 9.07
C GLN A 276 -4.78 5.58 8.82
N GLY A 277 -4.74 4.73 9.82
CA GLY A 277 -4.31 3.35 9.71
C GLY A 277 -5.34 2.37 10.22
N GLY A 278 -5.06 1.09 10.07
CA GLY A 278 -5.81 -0.01 10.65
C GLY A 278 -4.90 -1.15 11.08
N LEU A 279 -5.17 -1.70 12.26
CA LEU A 279 -4.67 -3.00 12.68
C LEU A 279 -5.74 -4.04 12.40
N PHE A 280 -5.40 -5.07 11.65
CA PHE A 280 -6.29 -6.16 11.29
C PHE A 280 -5.77 -7.47 11.86
N ILE A 281 -6.60 -8.17 12.62
CA ILE A 281 -6.34 -9.48 13.21
C ILE A 281 -7.15 -10.51 12.42
N TYR A 282 -6.48 -11.38 11.71
CA TYR A 282 -7.04 -12.44 10.87
C TYR A 282 -7.03 -13.74 11.63
N LEU A 283 -8.18 -14.40 11.70
CA LEU A 283 -8.35 -15.68 12.37
C LEU A 283 -9.07 -16.68 11.45
N GLY A 284 -8.36 -17.70 11.01
CA GLY A 284 -8.95 -18.89 10.39
C GLY A 284 -9.49 -19.82 11.48
N ILE A 285 -10.80 -19.71 11.79
CA ILE A 285 -11.44 -20.49 12.87
C ILE A 285 -11.81 -21.89 12.35
N SER A 286 -11.28 -22.93 13.00
CA SER A 286 -11.40 -24.32 12.55
C SER A 286 -12.83 -24.84 12.44
N SER A 287 -13.78 -24.24 13.16
CA SER A 287 -15.20 -24.63 13.13
C SER A 287 -16.09 -23.49 13.63
N PRO A 288 -17.30 -23.29 13.06
CA PRO A 288 -18.24 -22.28 13.54
C PRO A 288 -18.59 -22.36 15.03
N LYS A 289 -18.53 -23.56 15.61
CA LYS A 289 -18.80 -23.76 17.05
C LYS A 289 -17.82 -23.00 17.97
N TYR A 290 -16.63 -22.65 17.47
CA TYR A 290 -15.61 -21.97 18.27
C TYR A 290 -15.68 -20.44 18.20
N ILE A 291 -16.54 -19.84 17.36
CA ILE A 291 -16.60 -18.38 17.18
C ILE A 291 -16.76 -17.65 18.53
N LYS A 292 -17.72 -18.09 19.36
CA LYS A 292 -17.97 -17.45 20.68
C LYS A 292 -16.78 -17.56 21.62
N GLU A 293 -16.10 -18.71 21.60
CA GLU A 293 -14.93 -18.94 22.46
C GLU A 293 -13.74 -18.14 21.99
N VAL A 294 -13.53 -18.03 20.67
CA VAL A 294 -12.52 -17.16 20.05
C VAL A 294 -12.77 -15.70 20.40
N ASP A 295 -14.01 -15.19 20.23
CA ASP A 295 -14.38 -13.82 20.61
C ASP A 295 -14.05 -13.54 22.08
N LYS A 296 -14.45 -14.44 22.98
CA LYS A 296 -14.20 -14.30 24.41
C LYS A 296 -12.71 -14.25 24.74
N ASN A 297 -11.95 -15.21 24.21
CA ASN A 297 -10.51 -15.30 24.49
C ASN A 297 -9.72 -14.16 23.84
N LEU A 298 -10.10 -13.69 22.64
CA LEU A 298 -9.53 -12.50 22.03
C LEU A 298 -9.66 -11.30 22.99
N TRP A 299 -10.86 -11.00 23.47
CA TRP A 299 -11.06 -9.87 24.38
C TRP A 299 -10.37 -10.02 25.72
N ILE A 300 -10.29 -11.22 26.27
CA ILE A 300 -9.51 -11.47 27.49
C ILE A 300 -8.03 -11.17 27.24
N THR A 301 -7.50 -11.61 26.10
CA THR A 301 -6.09 -11.40 25.71
C THR A 301 -5.79 -9.91 25.52
N LEU A 302 -6.63 -9.20 24.74
CA LEU A 302 -6.41 -7.77 24.48
C LEU A 302 -6.51 -6.90 25.73
N ARG A 303 -7.43 -7.22 26.66
CA ARG A 303 -7.61 -6.46 27.92
C ARG A 303 -6.49 -6.71 28.93
N ASN A 304 -5.96 -7.93 28.96
CA ASN A 304 -4.95 -8.36 29.91
C ASN A 304 -3.56 -8.41 29.26
N LEU A 305 -3.35 -7.64 28.20
CA LEU A 305 -2.05 -7.60 27.53
C LEU A 305 -1.00 -7.00 28.47
N GLU A 306 -0.02 -7.83 28.81
CA GLU A 306 1.14 -7.42 29.59
C GLU A 306 2.36 -7.46 28.67
N ILE A 307 3.13 -6.39 28.67
CA ILE A 307 4.39 -6.32 27.92
C ILE A 307 5.53 -6.34 28.95
N ASP A 308 6.23 -7.47 29.04
CA ASP A 308 7.45 -7.50 29.85
C ASP A 308 8.64 -6.91 29.08
N LYS A 309 9.64 -6.45 29.83
CA LYS A 309 10.82 -5.79 29.24
C LYS A 309 11.62 -6.73 28.33
N LYS A 310 11.78 -8.01 28.69
CA LYS A 310 12.56 -8.97 27.88
C LYS A 310 11.87 -9.20 26.53
N LYS A 311 10.53 -9.35 26.55
CA LYS A 311 9.73 -9.54 25.33
C LYS A 311 9.82 -8.29 24.43
N LEU A 312 9.68 -7.10 25.01
CA LEU A 312 9.81 -5.84 24.27
C LEU A 312 11.19 -5.72 23.62
N ASP A 313 12.26 -5.97 24.39
CA ASP A 313 13.63 -5.87 23.87
C ASP A 313 13.91 -6.92 22.78
N LEU A 314 13.35 -8.13 22.90
CA LEU A 314 13.43 -9.14 21.85
C LEU A 314 12.73 -8.70 20.57
N VAL A 315 11.48 -8.23 20.67
CA VAL A 315 10.72 -7.81 19.50
C VAL A 315 11.33 -6.58 18.83
N LYS A 316 11.86 -5.61 19.59
CA LYS A 316 12.64 -4.49 19.03
C LYS A 316 13.84 -4.98 18.20
N LYS A 317 14.54 -6.04 18.64
CA LYS A 317 15.63 -6.65 17.86
C LYS A 317 15.09 -7.27 16.56
N ILE A 318 13.96 -7.99 16.62
CA ILE A 318 13.31 -8.58 15.43
C ILE A 318 12.96 -7.49 14.41
N ILE A 319 12.29 -6.42 14.83
CA ILE A 319 11.92 -5.33 13.94
C ILE A 319 13.16 -4.63 13.36
N ASN A 320 14.20 -4.42 14.15
CA ASN A 320 15.46 -3.87 13.63
C ASN A 320 16.11 -4.77 12.58
N ILE A 321 16.06 -6.10 12.77
CA ILE A 321 16.54 -7.06 11.77
C ILE A 321 15.71 -6.96 10.48
N GLU A 322 14.38 -6.85 10.59
CA GLU A 322 13.53 -6.68 9.41
C GLU A 322 13.84 -5.37 8.65
N ILE A 323 14.09 -4.25 9.36
CA ILE A 323 14.50 -3.00 8.73
C ILE A 323 15.87 -3.14 8.04
N ILE A 324 16.82 -3.87 8.65
CA ILE A 324 18.12 -4.15 8.03
C ILE A 324 17.96 -5.03 6.78
N LYS A 325 17.12 -6.06 6.82
CA LYS A 325 16.82 -6.89 5.65
C LYS A 325 16.25 -6.06 4.49
N MET A 326 15.33 -5.13 4.77
CA MET A 326 14.83 -4.22 3.73
C MET A 326 15.97 -3.48 3.02
N LYS A 327 16.99 -3.03 3.77
CA LYS A 327 18.16 -2.38 3.18
C LYS A 327 18.91 -3.29 2.19
N GLU A 328 18.88 -4.61 2.39
CA GLU A 328 19.60 -5.60 1.58
C GLU A 328 18.75 -6.18 0.44
N GLU A 329 17.41 -6.15 0.57
CA GLU A 329 16.45 -6.71 -0.39
C GLU A 329 16.31 -5.90 -1.70
N GLY A 330 17.07 -4.80 -1.86
CA GLY A 330 17.03 -3.98 -3.07
C GLY A 330 15.66 -3.32 -3.26
N GLU A 331 15.07 -3.47 -4.45
CA GLU A 331 13.80 -2.85 -4.82
C GLU A 331 12.64 -3.26 -3.90
N LYS A 332 12.50 -4.55 -3.62
CA LYS A 332 11.48 -5.03 -2.67
C LYS A 332 11.63 -4.38 -1.29
N GLY A 333 12.86 -4.19 -0.84
CA GLY A 333 13.16 -3.53 0.41
C GLY A 333 12.76 -2.05 0.41
N VAL A 334 12.94 -1.36 -0.71
CA VAL A 334 12.51 0.06 -0.85
C VAL A 334 10.99 0.18 -0.87
N LEU A 335 10.28 -0.73 -1.55
CA LEU A 335 8.82 -0.80 -1.50
C LEU A 335 8.31 -1.08 -0.08
N ARG A 336 8.97 -2.01 0.64
CA ARG A 336 8.67 -2.27 2.06
C ARG A 336 8.98 -1.06 2.94
N PHE A 337 10.04 -0.29 2.66
CA PHE A 337 10.34 0.95 3.38
C PHE A 337 9.18 1.95 3.29
N ILE A 338 8.56 2.11 2.11
CA ILE A 338 7.36 2.96 1.95
C ILE A 338 6.20 2.42 2.79
N SER A 339 6.00 1.10 2.83
CA SER A 339 4.93 0.47 3.63
C SER A 339 5.14 0.67 5.13
N PHE A 340 6.39 0.57 5.61
CA PHE A 340 6.77 0.84 6.99
C PHE A 340 6.90 2.34 7.32
N ASN A 341 6.83 3.19 6.31
CA ASN A 341 6.97 4.63 6.43
C ASN A 341 5.92 5.34 5.56
N PRO A 342 4.64 5.06 5.74
CA PRO A 342 3.57 5.44 4.82
C PRO A 342 3.43 6.96 4.62
N PHE A 343 3.87 7.73 5.61
CA PHE A 343 3.85 9.20 5.58
C PHE A 343 5.23 9.79 5.24
N LEU A 344 6.17 8.97 4.82
CA LEU A 344 7.57 9.35 4.57
C LEU A 344 8.19 10.12 5.74
N LYS A 345 7.80 9.73 6.97
CA LYS A 345 8.17 10.39 8.23
C LYS A 345 9.65 10.21 8.56
N TYR A 346 10.23 9.08 8.17
CA TYR A 346 11.64 8.76 8.40
C TYR A 346 12.42 8.96 7.11
N LYS A 347 13.59 9.59 7.23
CA LYS A 347 14.45 9.91 6.07
C LYS A 347 15.17 8.70 5.52
N ASP A 348 15.48 7.73 6.38
CA ASP A 348 16.24 6.53 6.02
C ASP A 348 16.01 5.38 7.02
N PHE A 349 16.57 4.23 6.72
CA PHE A 349 16.49 3.03 7.56
C PHE A 349 17.14 3.24 8.95
N LYS A 350 18.19 4.07 9.05
CA LYS A 350 18.86 4.35 10.32
C LYS A 350 17.97 5.10 11.29
N GLU A 351 17.26 6.11 10.80
CA GLU A 351 16.30 6.87 11.62
C GLU A 351 15.15 5.97 12.12
N MET A 352 14.66 5.05 11.29
CA MET A 352 13.67 4.06 11.70
C MET A 352 14.21 3.16 12.83
N ILE A 353 15.42 2.62 12.68
CA ILE A 353 16.06 1.78 13.70
C ILE A 353 16.21 2.54 15.02
N GLU A 354 16.68 3.79 14.97
CA GLU A 354 16.83 4.62 16.17
C GLU A 354 15.50 4.91 16.87
N LYS A 355 14.42 5.08 16.12
CA LYS A 355 13.08 5.23 16.72
C LYS A 355 12.62 3.94 17.38
N VAL A 356 12.79 2.78 16.73
CA VAL A 356 12.44 1.47 17.31
C VAL A 356 13.19 1.21 18.63
N LYS A 357 14.48 1.55 18.70
CA LYS A 357 15.27 1.41 19.94
C LYS A 357 14.71 2.21 21.11
N LYS A 358 14.11 3.38 20.84
CA LYS A 358 13.59 4.31 21.86
C LYS A 358 12.20 3.94 22.37
N ILE A 359 11.48 3.04 21.72
CA ILE A 359 10.15 2.61 22.18
C ILE A 359 10.25 2.05 23.61
N ASP A 360 9.44 2.54 24.51
CA ASP A 360 9.35 2.02 25.85
C ASP A 360 8.04 1.25 26.12
N LYS A 361 7.97 0.61 27.27
CA LYS A 361 6.84 -0.23 27.65
C LYS A 361 5.56 0.60 27.85
N GLU A 362 5.67 1.78 28.42
CA GLU A 362 4.53 2.63 28.74
C GLU A 362 3.91 3.20 27.46
N GLU A 363 4.73 3.68 26.52
CA GLU A 363 4.30 4.10 25.18
C GLU A 363 3.52 2.97 24.50
N ALA A 364 4.07 1.75 24.48
CA ALA A 364 3.44 0.60 23.84
C ALA A 364 2.10 0.23 24.50
N LEU A 365 2.02 0.18 25.83
CA LEU A 365 0.79 -0.15 26.56
C LEU A 365 -0.29 0.93 26.39
N ASN A 366 0.07 2.19 26.36
CA ASN A 366 -0.90 3.28 26.19
C ASN A 366 -1.56 3.23 24.82
N LEU A 367 -0.80 2.96 23.75
CA LEU A 367 -1.36 2.77 22.42
C LEU A 367 -2.36 1.60 22.37
N THR A 368 -2.07 0.49 23.03
CA THR A 368 -3.00 -0.66 23.04
C THR A 368 -4.29 -0.37 23.80
N LYS A 369 -4.20 0.27 24.97
CA LYS A 369 -5.38 0.61 25.79
C LYS A 369 -6.31 1.61 25.09
N GLU A 370 -5.75 2.56 24.35
CA GLU A 370 -6.52 3.56 23.63
C GLU A 370 -7.26 2.96 22.42
N LEU A 371 -6.67 2.00 21.73
CA LEU A 371 -7.11 1.55 20.43
C LEU A 371 -7.82 0.21 20.42
N LEU A 372 -7.39 -0.76 21.24
CA LEU A 372 -7.95 -2.11 21.23
C LEU A 372 -9.22 -2.18 22.13
N THR A 373 -10.22 -1.39 21.76
CA THR A 373 -11.51 -1.33 22.45
C THR A 373 -12.63 -1.86 21.56
N LYS A 374 -13.75 -2.27 22.18
CA LYS A 374 -14.94 -2.74 21.44
C LYS A 374 -15.55 -1.64 20.58
N GLU A 375 -15.49 -0.42 21.06
CA GLU A 375 -16.03 0.77 20.39
C GLU A 375 -15.27 1.08 19.10
N ASN A 376 -13.97 0.78 19.08
CA ASN A 376 -13.08 1.01 17.94
C ASN A 376 -13.00 -0.22 17.00
N MET A 377 -13.69 -1.32 17.33
CA MET A 377 -13.57 -2.57 16.56
C MET A 377 -14.65 -2.65 15.48
N VAL A 378 -14.25 -3.19 14.32
CA VAL A 378 -15.14 -3.82 13.33
C VAL A 378 -14.83 -5.32 13.27
N LYS A 379 -15.84 -6.13 12.93
CA LYS A 379 -15.70 -7.56 12.79
C LYS A 379 -16.38 -8.02 11.52
N VAL A 380 -15.66 -8.76 10.70
CA VAL A 380 -16.21 -9.41 9.52
C VAL A 380 -15.90 -10.90 9.57
N SER A 381 -16.92 -11.72 9.39
CA SER A 381 -16.79 -13.18 9.32
C SER A 381 -17.39 -13.70 8.02
N VAL A 382 -16.69 -14.65 7.40
CA VAL A 382 -17.16 -15.41 6.23
C VAL A 382 -17.21 -16.88 6.63
N GLY A 383 -18.38 -17.49 6.55
CA GLY A 383 -18.57 -18.86 7.05
C GLY A 383 -19.79 -19.53 6.43
N PRO A 384 -20.07 -20.80 6.81
CA PRO A 384 -21.19 -21.58 6.32
C PRO A 384 -22.58 -21.04 6.72
#